data_fba30fa3db60a8d39b44532e36e044dd
#
_entry.id   fba30fa3db60a8d39b44532e36e044dd
#
_cell.length_a   1.000
_cell.length_b   1.000
_cell.length_c   1.000
_cell.angle_alpha   90.00
_cell.angle_beta   90.00
_cell.angle_gamma   90.00
#
_symmetry.space_group_name_H-M   'P 1'
#
loop_
_entity.id
_entity.type
_entity.pdbx_description
1 polymer ?
#
loop_
_entity_poly.entity_id
_entity_poly.type
_entity_poly.pdbx_seq_one_letter_code
_entity_poly.pdbx_strand_id
1 'polypeptide(L)'
;MIDGKQYFCRVLSVLFFMLIGLPSTAQAQTRVVVLDFELRDMTLAPGIPSELERTAAIKPMLDTQLVTAGYQIQPVTSNLQAELDGGVGYLFDHPDVAAQLARVTQADYVLVGRLHKPSFLFAYLIVKLVDAKTGKISAHWVVEVKGPQKKLTYKGVESLVVKINRFFNEK
;
A
#
# COMPACT_ATOMS: atom_id res chain seq x y z
N MET A 1 -22.73 -32.31 56.30
CA MET A 1 -21.33 -32.57 55.82
C MET A 1 -21.37 -32.46 54.28
N ILE A 2 -20.99 -31.32 53.75
CA ILE A 2 -21.14 -31.00 52.35
C ILE A 2 -19.88 -31.50 51.62
N ASP A 3 -20.10 -32.36 50.63
CA ASP A 3 -19.07 -33.16 49.97
C ASP A 3 -18.09 -32.25 49.15
N GLY A 4 -16.84 -32.19 49.59
CA GLY A 4 -15.78 -31.36 48.98
C GLY A 4 -15.52 -31.61 47.47
N LYS A 5 -15.98 -32.77 46.97
CA LYS A 5 -15.88 -33.10 45.54
C LYS A 5 -16.82 -32.27 44.64
N GLN A 6 -17.98 -31.86 45.17
CA GLN A 6 -18.92 -31.04 44.40
C GLN A 6 -18.46 -29.58 44.25
N TYR A 7 -17.75 -29.05 45.24
CA TYR A 7 -17.16 -27.70 45.12
C TYR A 7 -15.99 -27.66 44.15
N PHE A 8 -15.14 -28.69 44.12
CA PHE A 8 -14.01 -28.80 43.25
C PHE A 8 -14.44 -28.86 41.76
N CYS A 9 -15.48 -29.65 41.43
CA CYS A 9 -16.04 -29.71 40.09
C CYS A 9 -16.71 -28.39 39.65
N ARG A 10 -17.38 -27.68 40.56
CA ARG A 10 -18.03 -26.40 40.23
C ARG A 10 -17.00 -25.28 40.01
N VAL A 11 -15.94 -25.24 40.83
CA VAL A 11 -14.85 -24.24 40.66
C VAL A 11 -14.06 -24.49 39.37
N LEU A 12 -13.79 -25.76 39.05
CA LEU A 12 -13.09 -26.14 37.80
C LEU A 12 -13.93 -25.82 36.56
N SER A 13 -15.27 -25.98 36.64
CA SER A 13 -16.18 -25.64 35.51
C SER A 13 -16.28 -24.13 35.28
N VAL A 14 -16.24 -23.31 36.34
CA VAL A 14 -16.26 -21.84 36.23
C VAL A 14 -14.94 -21.31 35.71
N LEU A 15 -13.80 -21.92 36.11
CA LEU A 15 -12.47 -21.54 35.57
C LEU A 15 -12.32 -21.89 34.11
N PHE A 16 -12.90 -23.01 33.64
CA PHE A 16 -12.87 -23.42 32.25
C PHE A 16 -13.73 -22.51 31.35
N PHE A 17 -14.84 -21.95 31.87
CA PHE A 17 -15.70 -21.04 31.15
C PHE A 17 -15.11 -19.62 31.02
N MET A 18 -14.22 -19.21 31.92
CA MET A 18 -13.53 -17.92 31.86
C MET A 18 -12.39 -17.85 30.83
N LEU A 19 -11.89 -19.00 30.32
CA LEU A 19 -10.81 -19.05 29.35
C LEU A 19 -11.28 -18.91 27.90
N ILE A 20 -12.61 -18.93 27.60
CA ILE A 20 -13.15 -18.95 26.24
C ILE A 20 -13.58 -17.55 25.74
N GLY A 21 -13.43 -16.52 26.55
CA GLY A 21 -14.05 -15.21 26.32
C GLY A 21 -13.13 -14.03 26.04
N LEU A 22 -11.89 -14.23 25.54
CA LEU A 22 -11.15 -13.09 25.02
C LEU A 22 -11.60 -12.82 23.57
N PRO A 23 -12.35 -11.74 23.31
CA PRO A 23 -12.61 -11.34 21.94
C PRO A 23 -11.25 -10.98 21.33
N SER A 24 -10.73 -11.83 20.43
CA SER A 24 -9.69 -11.41 19.52
C SER A 24 -10.27 -10.26 18.72
N THR A 25 -9.94 -9.02 19.04
CA THR A 25 -10.15 -7.88 18.16
C THR A 25 -9.27 -8.14 16.94
N ALA A 26 -9.82 -8.85 15.97
CA ALA A 26 -9.24 -8.92 14.63
C ALA A 26 -9.31 -7.49 14.09
N GLN A 27 -8.22 -6.76 14.26
CA GLN A 27 -8.08 -5.43 13.68
C GLN A 27 -8.13 -5.64 12.17
N ALA A 28 -9.20 -5.15 11.52
CA ALA A 28 -9.37 -5.30 10.09
C ALA A 28 -8.15 -4.67 9.39
N GLN A 29 -7.36 -5.52 8.75
CA GLN A 29 -6.16 -5.08 8.07
C GLN A 29 -6.53 -4.19 6.88
N THR A 30 -5.95 -2.99 6.78
CA THR A 30 -6.20 -2.07 5.67
C THR A 30 -5.77 -2.71 4.35
N ARG A 31 -6.73 -2.81 3.42
CA ARG A 31 -6.50 -3.39 2.09
C ARG A 31 -6.10 -2.31 1.11
N VAL A 32 -4.96 -2.50 0.47
CA VAL A 32 -4.38 -1.53 -0.46
C VAL A 32 -4.08 -2.20 -1.79
N VAL A 33 -4.41 -1.57 -2.89
CA VAL A 33 -3.90 -1.93 -4.22
C VAL A 33 -2.84 -0.91 -4.63
N VAL A 34 -1.72 -1.40 -5.14
CA VAL A 34 -0.65 -0.57 -5.70
C VAL A 34 -0.67 -0.72 -7.22
N LEU A 35 -0.79 0.38 -7.94
CA LEU A 35 -0.74 0.38 -9.41
C LEU A 35 0.71 0.36 -9.89
N ASP A 36 0.91 -0.04 -11.14
CA ASP A 36 2.19 0.09 -11.81
C ASP A 36 2.55 1.58 -11.89
N PHE A 37 3.82 1.88 -11.60
CA PHE A 37 4.30 3.26 -11.59
C PHE A 37 4.60 3.74 -13.01
N GLU A 38 4.31 5.00 -13.27
CA GLU A 38 4.68 5.66 -14.51
C GLU A 38 6.09 6.27 -14.44
N LEU A 39 6.80 6.26 -15.55
CA LEU A 39 8.00 7.08 -15.73
C LEU A 39 7.63 8.41 -16.39
N ARG A 40 7.90 9.52 -15.69
CA ARG A 40 7.88 10.85 -16.27
C ARG A 40 9.31 11.39 -16.34
N ASP A 41 9.99 11.07 -17.43
CA ASP A 41 11.37 11.47 -17.66
C ASP A 41 11.39 12.73 -18.54
N MET A 42 11.91 13.83 -18.00
CA MET A 42 12.03 15.12 -18.68
C MET A 42 13.48 15.43 -19.09
N THR A 43 14.35 14.44 -19.09
CA THR A 43 15.74 14.59 -19.53
C THR A 43 15.86 14.61 -21.05
N LEU A 44 17.04 14.89 -21.57
CA LEU A 44 17.31 14.89 -23.01
C LEU A 44 17.27 13.49 -23.66
N ALA A 45 17.31 12.41 -22.84
CA ALA A 45 17.20 11.02 -23.29
C ALA A 45 16.12 10.30 -22.46
N PRO A 46 14.83 10.61 -22.68
CA PRO A 46 13.76 10.05 -21.88
C PRO A 46 13.56 8.56 -22.15
N GLY A 47 13.19 7.81 -21.12
CA GLY A 47 12.74 6.43 -21.27
C GLY A 47 13.84 5.43 -21.62
N ILE A 48 15.09 5.68 -21.22
CA ILE A 48 16.17 4.69 -21.41
C ILE A 48 15.82 3.39 -20.64
N PRO A 49 16.22 2.20 -21.14
CA PRO A 49 15.84 0.91 -20.57
C PRO A 49 16.05 0.80 -19.06
N SER A 50 17.17 1.30 -18.55
CA SER A 50 17.46 1.25 -17.10
C SER A 50 16.48 2.07 -16.25
N GLU A 51 15.90 3.15 -16.75
CA GLU A 51 14.89 3.94 -16.02
C GLU A 51 13.50 3.28 -16.13
N LEU A 52 13.19 2.61 -17.23
CA LEU A 52 11.98 1.80 -17.35
C LEU A 52 12.01 0.63 -16.36
N GLU A 53 13.12 -0.13 -16.34
CA GLU A 53 13.33 -1.23 -15.37
C GLU A 53 13.27 -0.73 -13.93
N ARG A 54 13.90 0.41 -13.64
CA ARG A 54 13.87 1.05 -12.33
C ARG A 54 12.43 1.38 -11.93
N THR A 55 11.65 1.95 -12.82
CA THR A 55 10.26 2.34 -12.58
C THR A 55 9.39 1.11 -12.33
N ALA A 56 9.52 0.07 -13.17
CA ALA A 56 8.80 -1.19 -13.01
C ALA A 56 9.13 -1.91 -11.68
N ALA A 57 10.34 -1.73 -11.16
CA ALA A 57 10.75 -2.33 -9.89
C ALA A 57 10.13 -1.67 -8.64
N ILE A 58 9.55 -0.46 -8.76
CA ILE A 58 9.01 0.27 -7.59
C ILE A 58 7.82 -0.45 -6.99
N LYS A 59 6.83 -0.85 -7.81
CA LYS A 59 5.62 -1.54 -7.34
C LYS A 59 5.96 -2.80 -6.52
N PRO A 60 6.73 -3.79 -7.01
CA PRO A 60 7.02 -4.99 -6.22
C PRO A 60 7.83 -4.69 -4.94
N MET A 61 8.70 -3.66 -4.94
CA MET A 61 9.37 -3.21 -3.72
C MET A 61 8.37 -2.64 -2.71
N LEU A 62 7.43 -1.83 -3.17
CA LEU A 62 6.41 -1.20 -2.33
C LEU A 62 5.44 -2.25 -1.79
N ASP A 63 4.96 -3.18 -2.61
CA ASP A 63 4.10 -4.29 -2.21
C ASP A 63 4.75 -5.09 -1.07
N THR A 64 6.03 -5.49 -1.23
CA THR A 64 6.77 -6.25 -0.22
C THR A 64 6.89 -5.49 1.10
N GLN A 65 7.21 -4.20 1.05
CA GLN A 65 7.39 -3.40 2.26
C GLN A 65 6.06 -3.08 2.96
N LEU A 66 4.98 -2.87 2.21
CA LEU A 66 3.64 -2.68 2.76
C LEU A 66 3.12 -3.96 3.44
N VAL A 67 3.34 -5.14 2.85
CA VAL A 67 3.03 -6.42 3.49
C VAL A 67 3.79 -6.56 4.81
N THR A 68 5.09 -6.24 4.82
CA THR A 68 5.92 -6.26 6.04
C THR A 68 5.40 -5.27 7.09
N ALA A 69 4.84 -4.14 6.66
CA ALA A 69 4.25 -3.13 7.53
C ALA A 69 2.83 -3.47 8.02
N GLY A 70 2.26 -4.62 7.61
CA GLY A 70 0.98 -5.11 8.09
C GLY A 70 -0.23 -4.76 7.21
N TYR A 71 -0.03 -4.26 5.98
CA TYR A 71 -1.11 -4.03 5.03
C TYR A 71 -1.44 -5.30 4.24
N GLN A 72 -2.69 -5.43 3.85
CA GLN A 72 -3.13 -6.47 2.93
C GLN A 72 -3.08 -5.94 1.50
N ILE A 73 -2.16 -6.44 0.68
CA ILE A 73 -2.06 -6.04 -0.73
C ILE A 73 -3.06 -6.83 -1.57
N GLN A 74 -3.91 -6.09 -2.28
CA GLN A 74 -4.83 -6.67 -3.24
C GLN A 74 -4.14 -6.75 -4.62
N PRO A 75 -4.16 -7.92 -5.27
CA PRO A 75 -3.52 -8.05 -6.58
C PRO A 75 -4.29 -7.28 -7.65
N VAL A 76 -3.57 -6.62 -8.52
CA VAL A 76 -4.08 -6.02 -9.75
C VAL A 76 -3.19 -6.47 -10.91
N THR A 77 -3.80 -6.92 -11.98
CA THR A 77 -3.06 -7.28 -13.20
C THR A 77 -2.81 -6.03 -14.04
N SER A 78 -1.69 -6.01 -14.75
CA SER A 78 -1.38 -4.91 -15.68
C SER A 78 -2.45 -4.78 -16.78
N ASN A 79 -3.09 -5.87 -17.19
CA ASN A 79 -4.20 -5.83 -18.14
C ASN A 79 -5.41 -5.09 -17.58
N LEU A 80 -5.83 -5.38 -16.34
CA LEU A 80 -6.93 -4.68 -15.69
C LEU A 80 -6.62 -3.20 -15.48
N GLN A 81 -5.37 -2.87 -15.15
CA GLN A 81 -4.94 -1.48 -15.07
C GLN A 81 -5.03 -0.80 -16.44
N ALA A 82 -4.53 -1.47 -17.49
CA ALA A 82 -4.53 -0.93 -18.86
C ALA A 82 -5.93 -0.69 -19.44
N GLU A 83 -6.93 -1.50 -19.05
CA GLU A 83 -8.33 -1.33 -19.49
C GLU A 83 -8.95 0.00 -19.02
N LEU A 84 -8.51 0.51 -17.85
CA LEU A 84 -9.00 1.76 -17.28
C LEU A 84 -8.02 2.93 -17.51
N ASP A 85 -6.84 2.66 -18.05
CA ASP A 85 -5.81 3.67 -18.29
C ASP A 85 -6.00 4.34 -19.64
N GLY A 86 -6.32 5.61 -19.63
CA GLY A 86 -6.45 6.44 -20.86
C GLY A 86 -5.11 6.89 -21.46
N GLY A 87 -3.98 6.41 -20.94
CA GLY A 87 -2.63 6.74 -21.39
C GLY A 87 -1.76 7.35 -20.30
N VAL A 88 -0.57 7.77 -20.66
CA VAL A 88 0.45 8.27 -19.72
C VAL A 88 -0.10 9.41 -18.86
N GLY A 89 -0.09 9.23 -17.56
CA GLY A 89 -0.57 10.21 -16.58
C GLY A 89 -2.06 10.10 -16.25
N TYR A 90 -2.82 9.34 -17.02
CA TYR A 90 -4.28 9.33 -16.89
C TYR A 90 -4.76 8.93 -15.51
N LEU A 91 -4.36 7.75 -15.00
CA LEU A 91 -4.79 7.27 -13.67
C LEU A 91 -4.25 8.15 -12.54
N PHE A 92 -3.10 8.78 -12.73
CA PHE A 92 -2.56 9.72 -11.75
C PHE A 92 -3.38 11.01 -11.67
N ASP A 93 -3.90 11.50 -12.78
CA ASP A 93 -4.65 12.75 -12.86
C ASP A 93 -6.18 12.55 -12.70
N HIS A 94 -6.66 11.28 -12.77
CA HIS A 94 -8.06 10.89 -12.56
C HIS A 94 -8.20 9.93 -11.37
N PRO A 95 -8.15 10.43 -10.12
CA PRO A 95 -8.22 9.60 -8.92
C PRO A 95 -9.54 8.82 -8.79
N ASP A 96 -10.61 9.34 -9.33
CA ASP A 96 -11.93 8.68 -9.38
C ASP A 96 -11.91 7.42 -10.24
N VAL A 97 -11.16 7.42 -11.35
CA VAL A 97 -10.92 6.23 -12.19
C VAL A 97 -10.00 5.25 -11.49
N ALA A 98 -8.91 5.71 -10.89
CA ALA A 98 -8.04 4.86 -10.09
C ALA A 98 -8.81 4.17 -8.93
N ALA A 99 -9.75 4.87 -8.30
CA ALA A 99 -10.61 4.29 -7.28
C ALA A 99 -11.52 3.15 -7.80
N GLN A 100 -11.84 3.10 -9.11
CA GLN A 100 -12.58 1.98 -9.69
C GLN A 100 -11.75 0.70 -9.62
N LEU A 101 -10.44 0.76 -9.89
CA LEU A 101 -9.53 -0.38 -9.73
C LEU A 101 -9.52 -0.89 -8.28
N ALA A 102 -9.48 0.02 -7.30
CA ALA A 102 -9.57 -0.37 -5.90
C ALA A 102 -10.88 -1.08 -5.56
N ARG A 103 -12.00 -0.60 -6.08
CA ARG A 103 -13.32 -1.24 -5.86
C ARG A 103 -13.40 -2.63 -6.48
N VAL A 104 -12.93 -2.79 -7.72
CA VAL A 104 -12.90 -4.08 -8.42
C VAL A 104 -12.03 -5.09 -7.68
N THR A 105 -10.89 -4.66 -7.14
CA THR A 105 -9.97 -5.50 -6.36
C THR A 105 -10.35 -5.61 -4.88
N GLN A 106 -11.48 -5.03 -4.46
CA GLN A 106 -11.96 -5.00 -3.07
C GLN A 106 -10.95 -4.37 -2.08
N ALA A 107 -10.13 -3.45 -2.56
CA ALA A 107 -9.23 -2.66 -1.73
C ALA A 107 -9.95 -1.46 -1.11
N ASP A 108 -9.48 -1.02 0.05
CA ASP A 108 -9.98 0.18 0.72
C ASP A 108 -9.33 1.44 0.13
N TYR A 109 -8.09 1.30 -0.36
CA TYR A 109 -7.31 2.38 -0.99
C TYR A 109 -6.55 1.90 -2.22
N VAL A 110 -6.26 2.84 -3.12
CA VAL A 110 -5.32 2.65 -4.22
C VAL A 110 -4.15 3.62 -4.11
N LEU A 111 -2.94 3.12 -4.31
CA LEU A 111 -1.72 3.90 -4.47
C LEU A 111 -1.42 4.06 -5.95
N VAL A 112 -1.47 5.30 -6.41
CA VAL A 112 -1.11 5.69 -7.78
C VAL A 112 0.16 6.50 -7.72
N GLY A 113 1.19 6.10 -8.45
CA GLY A 113 2.50 6.71 -8.36
C GLY A 113 3.19 6.93 -9.69
N ARG A 114 4.13 7.87 -9.69
CA ARG A 114 5.06 8.10 -10.78
C ARG A 114 6.48 8.32 -10.28
N LEU A 115 7.45 7.87 -11.07
CA LEU A 115 8.83 8.28 -10.95
C LEU A 115 9.01 9.53 -11.83
N HIS A 116 9.06 10.70 -11.21
CA HIS A 116 9.29 11.97 -11.89
C HIS A 116 10.79 12.28 -11.90
N LYS A 117 11.37 12.39 -13.08
CA LYS A 117 12.78 12.63 -13.30
C LYS A 117 12.98 13.93 -14.09
N PRO A 118 13.06 15.08 -13.41
CA PRO A 118 13.25 16.39 -14.08
C PRO A 118 14.67 16.57 -14.61
N SER A 119 15.66 15.81 -14.11
CA SER A 119 17.05 15.89 -14.54
C SER A 119 17.80 14.56 -14.33
N PHE A 120 19.05 14.47 -14.79
CA PHE A 120 19.90 13.31 -14.54
C PHE A 120 20.26 13.12 -13.08
N LEU A 121 20.25 14.18 -12.27
CA LEU A 121 20.69 14.15 -10.86
C LEU A 121 19.54 13.86 -9.89
N PHE A 122 18.33 14.27 -10.23
CA PHE A 122 17.17 14.21 -9.34
C PHE A 122 16.06 13.39 -9.93
N ALA A 123 15.46 12.59 -9.08
CA ALA A 123 14.19 11.93 -9.33
C ALA A 123 13.33 11.94 -8.06
N TYR A 124 12.03 11.90 -8.24
CA TYR A 124 11.05 11.93 -7.15
C TYR A 124 10.02 10.83 -7.33
N LEU A 125 9.76 10.07 -6.26
CA LEU A 125 8.53 9.27 -6.17
C LEU A 125 7.41 10.22 -5.77
N ILE A 126 6.44 10.39 -6.65
CA ILE A 126 5.24 11.18 -6.37
C ILE A 126 4.08 10.19 -6.30
N VAL A 127 3.43 10.10 -5.14
CA VAL A 127 2.43 9.07 -4.87
C VAL A 127 1.18 9.70 -4.26
N LYS A 128 0.02 9.32 -4.79
CA LYS A 128 -1.30 9.67 -4.27
C LYS A 128 -1.94 8.43 -3.66
N LEU A 129 -2.49 8.56 -2.46
CA LEU A 129 -3.38 7.58 -1.84
C LEU A 129 -4.82 8.02 -2.11
N VAL A 130 -5.57 7.20 -2.81
CA VAL A 130 -6.95 7.49 -3.14
C VAL A 130 -7.86 6.53 -2.38
N ASP A 131 -8.88 7.08 -1.74
CA ASP A 131 -9.91 6.32 -1.05
C ASP A 131 -10.86 5.67 -2.07
N ALA A 132 -11.01 4.36 -2.02
CA ALA A 132 -11.81 3.58 -2.97
C ALA A 132 -13.30 3.95 -2.93
N LYS A 133 -13.82 4.29 -1.76
CA LYS A 133 -15.24 4.58 -1.54
C LYS A 133 -15.61 5.96 -2.09
N THR A 134 -14.78 6.96 -1.81
CA THR A 134 -15.08 8.36 -2.17
C THR A 134 -14.50 8.79 -3.51
N GLY A 135 -13.48 8.09 -4.03
CA GLY A 135 -12.72 8.49 -5.22
C GLY A 135 -11.83 9.72 -5.01
N LYS A 136 -11.64 10.15 -3.75
CA LYS A 136 -10.87 11.34 -3.42
C LYS A 136 -9.45 11.00 -2.96
N ILE A 137 -8.53 11.91 -3.22
CA ILE A 137 -7.16 11.80 -2.71
C ILE A 137 -7.21 12.01 -1.19
N SER A 138 -6.78 10.98 -0.44
CA SER A 138 -6.67 11.01 1.02
C SER A 138 -5.32 11.54 1.48
N ALA A 139 -4.26 11.26 0.71
CA ALA A 139 -2.91 11.76 0.98
C ALA A 139 -2.09 11.86 -0.30
N HIS A 140 -1.05 12.70 -0.26
CA HIS A 140 -0.10 12.89 -1.35
C HIS A 140 1.31 13.02 -0.77
N TRP A 141 2.24 12.26 -1.32
CA TRP A 141 3.64 12.28 -0.87
C TRP A 141 4.60 12.50 -2.03
N VAL A 142 5.65 13.22 -1.73
CA VAL A 142 6.82 13.37 -2.60
C VAL A 142 8.03 12.89 -1.82
N VAL A 143 8.78 11.97 -2.41
CA VAL A 143 10.01 11.42 -1.85
C VAL A 143 11.13 11.57 -2.86
N GLU A 144 12.18 12.26 -2.48
CA GLU A 144 13.36 12.41 -3.33
C GLU A 144 14.14 11.08 -3.42
N VAL A 145 14.55 10.72 -4.64
CA VAL A 145 15.35 9.52 -4.93
C VAL A 145 16.60 9.96 -5.69
N LYS A 146 17.70 10.13 -4.97
CA LYS A 146 18.96 10.60 -5.55
C LYS A 146 19.63 9.51 -6.38
N GLY A 147 19.93 9.82 -7.64
CA GLY A 147 20.69 8.95 -8.55
C GLY A 147 19.94 7.70 -9.05
N PRO A 148 20.50 7.01 -10.04
CA PRO A 148 19.83 5.91 -10.74
C PRO A 148 19.98 4.53 -10.06
N GLN A 149 20.70 4.44 -8.93
CA GLN A 149 21.03 3.17 -8.30
C GLN A 149 19.81 2.52 -7.66
N LYS A 150 19.63 1.21 -7.87
CA LYS A 150 18.56 0.38 -7.28
C LYS A 150 18.47 0.55 -5.75
N LYS A 151 19.60 0.62 -5.06
CA LYS A 151 19.66 0.85 -3.60
C LYS A 151 19.02 2.16 -3.17
N LEU A 152 19.16 3.22 -3.98
CA LEU A 152 18.58 4.54 -3.67
C LEU A 152 17.09 4.57 -3.94
N THR A 153 16.62 3.86 -4.96
CA THR A 153 15.18 3.66 -5.21
C THR A 153 14.55 2.89 -4.05
N TYR A 154 15.18 1.83 -3.56
CA TYR A 154 14.73 1.06 -2.41
C TYR A 154 14.58 1.94 -1.17
N LYS A 155 15.58 2.78 -0.84
CA LYS A 155 15.50 3.74 0.27
C LYS A 155 14.38 4.77 0.10
N GLY A 156 14.10 5.19 -1.12
CA GLY A 156 12.96 6.05 -1.41
C GLY A 156 11.63 5.36 -1.10
N VAL A 157 11.49 4.08 -1.47
CA VAL A 157 10.32 3.28 -1.14
C VAL A 157 10.18 3.08 0.38
N GLU A 158 11.28 2.78 1.10
CA GLU A 158 11.26 2.73 2.58
C GLU A 158 10.74 4.04 3.19
N SER A 159 11.25 5.17 2.74
CA SER A 159 10.81 6.49 3.21
C SER A 159 9.34 6.75 2.91
N LEU A 160 8.85 6.27 1.77
CA LEU A 160 7.43 6.37 1.41
C LEU A 160 6.57 5.52 2.35
N VAL A 161 6.96 4.28 2.64
CA VAL A 161 6.22 3.39 3.56
C VAL A 161 6.14 3.99 4.96
N VAL A 162 7.22 4.61 5.46
CA VAL A 162 7.20 5.33 6.75
C VAL A 162 6.15 6.45 6.75
N LYS A 163 6.03 7.20 5.65
CA LYS A 163 5.02 8.26 5.52
C LYS A 163 3.59 7.70 5.44
N ILE A 164 3.40 6.57 4.75
CA ILE A 164 2.11 5.86 4.67
C ILE A 164 1.71 5.37 6.06
N ASN A 165 2.62 4.71 6.78
CA ASN A 165 2.35 4.22 8.14
C ASN A 165 1.96 5.36 9.08
N ARG A 166 2.66 6.49 9.02
CA ARG A 166 2.33 7.66 9.82
C ARG A 166 0.90 8.13 9.55
N PHE A 167 0.51 8.25 8.29
CA PHE A 167 -0.84 8.66 7.90
C PHE A 167 -1.94 7.76 8.48
N PHE A 168 -1.74 6.43 8.45
CA PHE A 168 -2.74 5.50 8.97
C PHE A 168 -2.74 5.40 10.51
N ASN A 169 -1.63 5.69 11.17
CA ASN A 169 -1.55 5.69 12.64
C ASN A 169 -2.10 6.98 13.26
N GLU A 170 -2.15 8.08 12.49
CA GLU A 170 -2.66 9.38 12.95
C GLU A 170 -4.15 9.59 12.58
N LYS A 171 -4.80 8.64 11.90
CA LYS A 171 -6.19 8.67 11.45
C LYS A 171 -7.13 7.99 12.45
#